data_8b0172237733c6801b3c2184c834b58c
#
_entry.id   8b0172237733c6801b3c2184c834b58c
#
_cell.length_a   1.000
_cell.length_b   1.000
_cell.length_c   1.000
_cell.angle_alpha   90.00
_cell.angle_beta   90.00
_cell.angle_gamma   90.00
#
_symmetry.space_group_name_H-M   'P 1'
#
loop_
_entity.id
_entity.type
_entity.pdbx_description
1 polymer ?
#
loop_
_entity_poly.entity_id
_entity_poly.type
_entity_poly.pdbx_seq_one_letter_code
_entity_poly.pdbx_strand_id
1 'polypeptide(L)'
;MNRRMMLFSCVVYIISTFFMMPDVALAGKQFLWVTNSRGNDVHVIDVATHKVVKRLVVGAEPHGVAAPDDAHVVYIALEKFKKPQGELLWVDPRTYEIKHRLNVGPEPNQIACTPDGKWIYVPCKDGNYWVIDGEKKKVVKKITTGGRPHNTQASRNGKRMYLSPMGNPRRVTIVDIAKGHKVIGEIPFDNVTRPPALSADESRYFQHIDGLIGFQVADIAQRKVIQTVRHRIPKTFQQKASRCHGLALRPDQKEIWSCNVEHNLVHIHDVTKPDYPEITILPMIGRIYWLCFTPDSKTAYISVRSENKICVVDCKTKTILKYIPVGDTPKRNLVITLQDDT
;
A
#
# COMPACT_ATOMS: atom_id res chain seq x y z
N MET A 1 -39.58 45.39 -50.49
CA MET A 1 -40.29 44.51 -49.53
C MET A 1 -39.24 43.52 -48.96
N ASN A 2 -38.56 43.95 -47.85
CA ASN A 2 -37.50 43.17 -47.24
C ASN A 2 -38.03 42.50 -45.98
N ARG A 3 -38.13 41.14 -46.00
CA ARG A 3 -38.41 40.34 -44.81
C ARG A 3 -37.08 40.01 -44.10
N ARG A 4 -36.84 40.58 -42.93
CA ARG A 4 -35.75 40.19 -42.02
C ARG A 4 -36.23 38.96 -41.24
N MET A 5 -35.49 37.85 -41.40
CA MET A 5 -35.65 36.65 -40.63
C MET A 5 -34.84 36.77 -39.31
N MET A 6 -35.54 36.83 -38.17
CA MET A 6 -34.91 36.77 -36.84
C MET A 6 -34.63 35.29 -36.51
N LEU A 7 -33.34 34.93 -36.36
CA LEU A 7 -32.91 33.67 -35.77
C LEU A 7 -32.96 33.82 -34.25
N PHE A 8 -33.82 33.10 -33.59
CA PHE A 8 -33.77 32.90 -32.15
C PHE A 8 -32.76 31.81 -31.83
N SER A 9 -31.67 32.17 -31.14
CA SER A 9 -30.67 31.25 -30.62
C SER A 9 -31.13 30.76 -29.23
N CYS A 10 -31.61 29.52 -29.13
CA CYS A 10 -31.87 28.89 -27.84
C CYS A 10 -30.55 28.43 -27.21
N VAL A 11 -30.10 29.12 -26.18
CA VAL A 11 -29.02 28.64 -25.33
C VAL A 11 -29.59 27.69 -24.32
N VAL A 12 -29.29 26.37 -24.49
CA VAL A 12 -29.63 25.33 -23.53
C VAL A 12 -28.56 25.34 -22.45
N TYR A 13 -28.90 25.79 -21.25
CA TYR A 13 -28.08 25.62 -20.06
C TYR A 13 -28.21 24.17 -19.57
N ILE A 14 -27.17 23.36 -19.77
CA ILE A 14 -27.04 22.06 -19.12
C ILE A 14 -26.57 22.31 -17.68
N ILE A 15 -27.50 22.30 -16.73
CA ILE A 15 -27.20 22.26 -15.30
C ILE A 15 -26.74 20.85 -14.99
N SER A 16 -25.43 20.62 -14.91
CA SER A 16 -24.87 19.39 -14.37
C SER A 16 -25.07 19.38 -12.84
N THR A 17 -26.14 18.75 -12.38
CA THR A 17 -26.30 18.41 -10.97
C THR A 17 -25.24 17.38 -10.59
N PHE A 18 -24.19 17.84 -9.90
CA PHE A 18 -23.28 16.98 -9.18
C PHE A 18 -24.09 16.29 -8.07
N PHE A 19 -24.48 15.05 -8.31
CA PHE A 19 -24.93 14.18 -7.23
C PHE A 19 -23.72 13.90 -6.34
N MET A 20 -23.59 14.60 -5.23
CA MET A 20 -22.77 14.15 -4.11
C MET A 20 -23.37 12.82 -3.64
N MET A 21 -22.74 11.72 -4.02
CA MET A 21 -23.04 10.45 -3.37
C MET A 21 -22.70 10.62 -1.89
N PRO A 22 -23.62 10.28 -0.98
CA PRO A 22 -23.30 10.31 0.44
C PRO A 22 -22.13 9.36 0.68
N ASP A 23 -21.19 9.78 1.53
CA ASP A 23 -20.18 8.89 2.10
C ASP A 23 -20.92 7.71 2.72
N VAL A 24 -20.93 6.59 2.04
CA VAL A 24 -21.37 5.32 2.64
C VAL A 24 -20.28 5.01 3.67
N ALA A 25 -20.48 5.45 4.89
CA ALA A 25 -19.70 4.97 6.02
C ALA A 25 -19.80 3.45 5.96
N LEU A 26 -18.70 2.78 5.66
CA LEU A 26 -18.62 1.32 5.73
C LEU A 26 -19.03 0.92 7.15
N ALA A 27 -20.29 0.53 7.31
CA ALA A 27 -20.80 -0.01 8.57
C ALA A 27 -19.99 -1.28 8.85
N GLY A 28 -19.27 -1.32 9.97
CA GLY A 28 -18.45 -2.45 10.35
C GLY A 28 -17.31 -2.06 11.28
N LYS A 29 -16.80 -3.03 12.01
CA LYS A 29 -15.68 -2.85 12.94
C LYS A 29 -14.35 -2.85 12.19
N GLN A 30 -13.52 -1.86 12.46
CA GLN A 30 -12.21 -1.74 11.83
C GLN A 30 -11.10 -2.23 12.75
N PHE A 31 -10.17 -2.99 12.18
CA PHE A 31 -9.01 -3.53 12.87
C PHE A 31 -7.73 -3.28 12.09
N LEU A 32 -6.71 -2.84 12.79
CA LEU A 32 -5.36 -2.71 12.27
C LEU A 32 -4.57 -3.99 12.55
N TRP A 33 -4.09 -4.65 11.52
CA TRP A 33 -3.21 -5.82 11.61
C TRP A 33 -1.77 -5.36 11.42
N VAL A 34 -0.88 -5.73 12.36
CA VAL A 34 0.52 -5.31 12.40
C VAL A 34 1.42 -6.53 12.43
N THR A 35 2.26 -6.70 11.41
CA THR A 35 3.25 -7.78 11.37
C THR A 35 4.54 -7.38 12.08
N ASN A 36 4.97 -8.17 13.08
CA ASN A 36 6.17 -7.94 13.88
C ASN A 36 7.33 -8.77 13.31
N SER A 37 8.09 -8.19 12.41
CA SER A 37 8.96 -8.92 11.47
C SER A 37 10.26 -9.48 12.04
N ARG A 38 10.59 -9.21 13.29
CA ARG A 38 11.66 -9.92 14.03
C ARG A 38 11.12 -10.81 15.15
N GLY A 39 9.81 -10.80 15.30
CA GLY A 39 9.08 -11.67 16.21
C GLY A 39 8.48 -12.88 15.49
N ASN A 40 7.45 -13.39 16.10
CA ASN A 40 6.68 -14.55 15.60
C ASN A 40 5.17 -14.28 15.62
N ASP A 41 4.76 -13.02 15.73
CA ASP A 41 3.38 -12.65 15.97
C ASP A 41 2.89 -11.49 15.12
N VAL A 42 1.58 -11.38 15.08
CA VAL A 42 0.82 -10.25 14.55
C VAL A 42 0.00 -9.67 15.69
N HIS A 43 0.01 -8.35 15.82
CA HIS A 43 -0.90 -7.64 16.72
C HIS A 43 -2.12 -7.14 15.94
N VAL A 44 -3.29 -7.34 16.53
CA VAL A 44 -4.56 -6.80 16.03
C VAL A 44 -5.02 -5.70 16.98
N ILE A 45 -5.26 -4.53 16.43
CA ILE A 45 -5.62 -3.32 17.18
C ILE A 45 -7.01 -2.88 16.72
N ASP A 46 -7.91 -2.69 17.67
CA ASP A 46 -9.22 -2.09 17.41
C ASP A 46 -9.04 -0.59 17.08
N VAL A 47 -9.54 -0.19 15.92
CA VAL A 47 -9.36 1.18 15.39
C VAL A 47 -10.11 2.21 16.21
N ALA A 48 -11.29 1.88 16.73
CA ALA A 48 -12.12 2.82 17.49
C ALA A 48 -11.52 3.15 18.87
N THR A 49 -10.88 2.15 19.51
CA THR A 49 -10.32 2.30 20.86
C THR A 49 -8.80 2.47 20.89
N HIS A 50 -8.13 2.17 19.76
CA HIS A 50 -6.67 2.09 19.66
C HIS A 50 -6.04 1.14 20.69
N LYS A 51 -6.72 0.05 21.03
CA LYS A 51 -6.22 -0.97 21.95
C LYS A 51 -5.87 -2.24 21.20
N VAL A 52 -4.77 -2.89 21.62
CA VAL A 52 -4.46 -4.24 21.15
C VAL A 52 -5.52 -5.20 21.69
N VAL A 53 -6.26 -5.84 20.78
CA VAL A 53 -7.32 -6.80 21.11
C VAL A 53 -6.86 -8.25 20.96
N LYS A 54 -5.83 -8.48 20.17
CA LYS A 54 -5.27 -9.82 19.96
C LYS A 54 -3.77 -9.73 19.65
N ARG A 55 -3.02 -10.64 20.26
CA ARG A 55 -1.69 -11.05 19.84
C ARG A 55 -1.82 -12.46 19.26
N LEU A 56 -1.53 -12.60 17.97
CA LEU A 56 -1.63 -13.87 17.26
C LEU A 56 -0.24 -14.40 16.92
N VAL A 57 0.14 -15.52 17.52
CA VAL A 57 1.38 -16.22 17.18
C VAL A 57 1.17 -16.94 15.85
N VAL A 58 1.91 -16.56 14.82
CA VAL A 58 1.73 -17.05 13.44
C VAL A 58 2.92 -17.89 12.97
N GLY A 59 4.09 -17.66 13.52
CA GLY A 59 5.38 -18.26 13.11
C GLY A 59 6.42 -17.19 12.81
N ALA A 60 7.63 -17.62 12.52
CA ALA A 60 8.80 -16.74 12.44
C ALA A 60 8.67 -15.66 11.34
N GLU A 61 8.98 -14.45 11.73
CA GLU A 61 9.21 -13.29 10.86
C GLU A 61 8.02 -12.97 9.93
N PRO A 62 6.81 -12.71 10.47
CA PRO A 62 5.69 -12.27 9.66
C PRO A 62 6.00 -10.91 9.03
N HIS A 63 5.85 -10.80 7.70
CA HIS A 63 6.26 -9.62 6.96
C HIS A 63 5.11 -9.01 6.14
N GLY A 64 4.69 -9.66 5.06
CA GLY A 64 3.60 -9.17 4.22
C GLY A 64 2.24 -9.45 4.85
N VAL A 65 1.30 -8.51 4.70
CA VAL A 65 -0.10 -8.68 5.08
C VAL A 65 -0.98 -8.10 3.98
N ALA A 66 -2.04 -8.83 3.62
CA ALA A 66 -3.06 -8.40 2.66
C ALA A 66 -4.42 -9.00 3.02
N ALA A 67 -5.49 -8.35 2.59
CA ALA A 67 -6.85 -8.86 2.73
C ALA A 67 -7.70 -8.39 1.54
N PRO A 68 -8.75 -9.14 1.14
CA PRO A 68 -9.77 -8.66 0.21
C PRO A 68 -10.64 -7.57 0.85
N ASP A 69 -11.45 -6.89 0.01
CA ASP A 69 -12.25 -5.75 0.45
C ASP A 69 -13.32 -6.13 1.49
N ASP A 70 -13.87 -7.34 1.41
CA ASP A 70 -14.83 -7.88 2.38
C ASP A 70 -14.18 -8.49 3.62
N ALA A 71 -12.86 -8.54 3.65
CA ALA A 71 -12.04 -9.04 4.74
C ALA A 71 -12.44 -10.44 5.26
N HIS A 72 -12.97 -11.33 4.40
CA HIS A 72 -13.30 -12.71 4.78
C HIS A 72 -12.07 -13.55 5.16
N VAL A 73 -10.87 -13.07 4.80
CA VAL A 73 -9.57 -13.69 5.10
C VAL A 73 -8.48 -12.63 5.22
N VAL A 74 -7.50 -12.88 6.08
CA VAL A 74 -6.25 -12.11 6.10
C VAL A 74 -5.10 -13.02 5.67
N TYR A 75 -4.38 -12.61 4.65
CA TYR A 75 -3.17 -13.28 4.17
C TYR A 75 -1.94 -12.73 4.88
N ILE A 76 -1.07 -13.61 5.38
CA ILE A 76 0.17 -13.24 6.06
C ILE A 76 1.31 -14.02 5.45
N ALA A 77 2.37 -13.33 5.01
CA ALA A 77 3.59 -13.96 4.54
C ALA A 77 4.62 -14.05 5.67
N LEU A 78 5.18 -15.24 5.89
CA LEU A 78 6.29 -15.48 6.82
C LEU A 78 7.61 -15.47 6.03
N GLU A 79 8.46 -14.46 6.27
CA GLU A 79 9.71 -14.24 5.53
C GLU A 79 10.71 -15.36 5.76
N LYS A 80 10.79 -15.90 6.99
CA LYS A 80 11.72 -16.97 7.37
C LYS A 80 13.13 -16.73 6.83
N PHE A 81 13.75 -15.67 7.27
CA PHE A 81 15.01 -15.15 6.74
C PHE A 81 16.09 -16.24 6.61
N LYS A 82 16.75 -16.29 5.45
CA LYS A 82 17.78 -17.29 5.09
C LYS A 82 17.28 -18.75 5.06
N LYS A 83 15.98 -18.99 5.09
CA LYS A 83 15.44 -20.35 4.87
C LYS A 83 15.11 -20.54 3.38
N PRO A 84 15.15 -21.78 2.88
CA PRO A 84 14.89 -22.08 1.47
C PRO A 84 13.43 -21.87 1.07
N GLN A 85 12.53 -21.78 2.03
CA GLN A 85 11.10 -21.57 1.83
C GLN A 85 10.54 -20.66 2.91
N GLY A 86 9.64 -19.75 2.50
CA GLY A 86 8.73 -19.05 3.37
C GLY A 86 7.35 -19.70 3.37
N GLU A 87 6.38 -19.04 3.99
CA GLU A 87 4.99 -19.51 4.03
C GLU A 87 4.03 -18.38 3.72
N LEU A 88 2.88 -18.71 3.16
CA LEU A 88 1.69 -17.88 3.10
C LEU A 88 0.61 -18.51 3.97
N LEU A 89 -0.02 -17.71 4.82
CA LEU A 89 -1.07 -18.11 5.74
C LEU A 89 -2.40 -17.54 5.30
N TRP A 90 -3.49 -18.30 5.49
CA TRP A 90 -4.88 -17.85 5.47
C TRP A 90 -5.36 -17.78 6.91
N VAL A 91 -5.67 -16.59 7.39
CA VAL A 91 -6.13 -16.36 8.76
C VAL A 91 -7.57 -15.85 8.71
N ASP A 92 -8.43 -16.48 9.48
CA ASP A 92 -9.79 -16.00 9.70
C ASP A 92 -9.74 -14.74 10.60
N PRO A 93 -10.20 -13.58 10.15
CA PRO A 93 -10.07 -12.36 10.93
C PRO A 93 -11.05 -12.25 12.10
N ARG A 94 -12.07 -13.11 12.16
CA ARG A 94 -13.07 -13.13 13.25
C ARG A 94 -12.65 -14.06 14.37
N THR A 95 -12.20 -15.27 14.02
CA THR A 95 -11.77 -16.30 15.00
C THR A 95 -10.27 -16.25 15.30
N TYR A 96 -9.48 -15.57 14.44
CA TYR A 96 -8.02 -15.53 14.47
C TYR A 96 -7.36 -16.92 14.23
N GLU A 97 -8.10 -17.88 13.71
CA GLU A 97 -7.57 -19.20 13.38
C GLU A 97 -6.78 -19.18 12.07
N ILE A 98 -5.65 -19.86 12.05
CA ILE A 98 -4.90 -20.13 10.84
C ILE A 98 -5.58 -21.29 10.11
N LYS A 99 -6.37 -20.98 9.11
CA LYS A 99 -7.15 -21.99 8.35
C LYS A 99 -6.32 -22.76 7.34
N HIS A 100 -5.19 -22.20 6.88
CA HIS A 100 -4.32 -22.87 5.93
C HIS A 100 -2.90 -22.29 5.94
N ARG A 101 -1.92 -23.14 5.57
CA ARG A 101 -0.52 -22.78 5.35
C ARG A 101 -0.06 -23.36 4.03
N LEU A 102 0.60 -22.52 3.21
CA LEU A 102 1.20 -22.93 1.94
C LEU A 102 2.67 -22.54 1.93
N ASN A 103 3.54 -23.50 1.65
CA ASN A 103 4.95 -23.21 1.40
C ASN A 103 5.08 -22.42 0.08
N VAL A 104 5.83 -21.34 0.14
CA VAL A 104 6.17 -20.48 -1.01
C VAL A 104 7.68 -20.37 -1.16
N GLY A 105 8.14 -19.63 -2.16
CA GLY A 105 9.58 -19.39 -2.35
C GLY A 105 10.25 -18.71 -1.15
N PRO A 106 11.58 -18.58 -1.17
CA PRO A 106 12.34 -18.02 -0.04
C PRO A 106 12.04 -16.55 0.19
N GLU A 107 12.09 -16.15 1.44
CA GLU A 107 11.96 -14.75 1.91
C GLU A 107 10.82 -13.98 1.22
N PRO A 108 9.54 -14.46 1.31
CA PRO A 108 8.41 -13.71 0.79
C PRO A 108 8.29 -12.36 1.49
N ASN A 109 8.01 -11.30 0.71
CA ASN A 109 8.01 -9.94 1.24
C ASN A 109 6.62 -9.30 1.20
N GLN A 110 6.45 -8.13 0.61
CA GLN A 110 5.17 -7.42 0.59
C GLN A 110 4.23 -8.03 -0.44
N ILE A 111 3.24 -8.75 0.04
CA ILE A 111 2.20 -9.41 -0.75
C ILE A 111 1.06 -8.43 -1.07
N ALA A 112 0.31 -8.73 -2.12
CA ALA A 112 -0.99 -8.12 -2.38
C ALA A 112 -1.95 -9.19 -2.89
N CYS A 113 -3.24 -9.00 -2.64
CA CYS A 113 -4.30 -9.78 -3.25
C CYS A 113 -5.21 -8.89 -4.09
N THR A 114 -6.00 -9.50 -4.97
CA THR A 114 -7.11 -8.82 -5.66
C THR A 114 -8.20 -8.46 -4.65
N PRO A 115 -9.05 -7.43 -4.93
CA PRO A 115 -10.13 -7.01 -4.04
C PRO A 115 -11.10 -8.13 -3.64
N ASP A 116 -11.29 -9.13 -4.50
CA ASP A 116 -12.11 -10.33 -4.25
C ASP A 116 -11.36 -11.45 -3.52
N GLY A 117 -10.07 -11.26 -3.20
CA GLY A 117 -9.24 -12.28 -2.54
C GLY A 117 -8.85 -13.48 -3.41
N LYS A 118 -9.28 -13.53 -4.66
CA LYS A 118 -9.08 -14.68 -5.53
C LYS A 118 -7.61 -14.92 -5.88
N TRP A 119 -6.86 -13.86 -6.11
CA TRP A 119 -5.46 -13.95 -6.52
C TRP A 119 -4.53 -13.27 -5.55
N ILE A 120 -3.54 -14.00 -5.05
CA ILE A 120 -2.49 -13.47 -4.18
C ILE A 120 -1.16 -13.51 -4.94
N TYR A 121 -0.43 -12.40 -4.91
CA TYR A 121 0.91 -12.31 -5.50
C TYR A 121 1.94 -12.19 -4.39
N VAL A 122 2.83 -13.16 -4.36
CA VAL A 122 3.86 -13.30 -3.32
C VAL A 122 5.24 -13.11 -3.94
N PRO A 123 5.92 -11.98 -3.68
CA PRO A 123 7.28 -11.76 -4.15
C PRO A 123 8.25 -12.63 -3.34
N CYS A 124 9.02 -13.48 -4.00
CA CYS A 124 9.99 -14.37 -3.38
C CYS A 124 11.42 -14.09 -3.87
N LYS A 125 12.41 -14.32 -3.02
CA LYS A 125 13.82 -14.05 -3.33
C LYS A 125 14.42 -14.97 -4.40
N ASP A 126 13.66 -15.97 -4.86
CA ASP A 126 14.01 -16.83 -5.99
C ASP A 126 13.89 -16.15 -7.37
N GLY A 127 13.63 -14.85 -7.41
CA GLY A 127 13.48 -14.07 -8.63
C GLY A 127 12.05 -14.06 -9.19
N ASN A 128 11.08 -14.65 -8.50
CA ASN A 128 9.71 -14.80 -8.98
C ASN A 128 8.68 -14.12 -8.09
N TYR A 129 7.62 -13.62 -8.71
CA TYR A 129 6.34 -13.38 -8.06
C TYR A 129 5.48 -14.63 -8.24
N TRP A 130 5.17 -15.29 -7.13
CA TRP A 130 4.32 -16.47 -7.11
C TRP A 130 2.86 -16.04 -7.10
N VAL A 131 2.10 -16.51 -8.09
CA VAL A 131 0.66 -16.25 -8.20
C VAL A 131 -0.07 -17.43 -7.59
N ILE A 132 -0.91 -17.15 -6.61
CA ILE A 132 -1.62 -18.14 -5.82
C ILE A 132 -3.12 -17.94 -5.99
N ASP A 133 -3.83 -19.01 -6.27
CA ASP A 133 -5.29 -19.08 -6.24
C ASP A 133 -5.73 -19.16 -4.77
N GLY A 134 -6.41 -18.12 -4.29
CA GLY A 134 -6.81 -17.98 -2.88
C GLY A 134 -7.81 -19.00 -2.42
N GLU A 135 -8.72 -19.43 -3.31
CA GLU A 135 -9.74 -20.43 -3.03
C GLU A 135 -9.14 -21.85 -3.06
N LYS A 136 -8.41 -22.16 -4.14
CA LYS A 136 -7.77 -23.47 -4.33
C LYS A 136 -6.52 -23.65 -3.50
N LYS A 137 -6.03 -22.58 -2.88
CA LYS A 137 -4.86 -22.57 -1.99
C LYS A 137 -3.62 -23.21 -2.63
N LYS A 138 -3.38 -22.88 -3.91
CA LYS A 138 -2.28 -23.45 -4.68
C LYS A 138 -1.62 -22.44 -5.59
N VAL A 139 -0.34 -22.66 -5.87
CA VAL A 139 0.42 -21.90 -6.86
C VAL A 139 -0.10 -22.23 -8.25
N VAL A 140 -0.43 -21.21 -9.04
CA VAL A 140 -0.90 -21.38 -10.42
C VAL A 140 0.10 -20.85 -11.43
N LYS A 141 0.95 -19.90 -11.04
CA LYS A 141 1.94 -19.31 -11.94
C LYS A 141 3.11 -18.71 -11.16
N LYS A 142 4.25 -18.60 -11.83
CA LYS A 142 5.38 -17.78 -11.37
C LYS A 142 5.70 -16.77 -12.46
N ILE A 143 5.91 -15.51 -12.08
CA ILE A 143 6.24 -14.42 -13.00
C ILE A 143 7.64 -13.93 -12.65
N THR A 144 8.56 -14.15 -13.57
CA THR A 144 9.94 -13.68 -13.44
C THR A 144 10.02 -12.25 -13.97
N THR A 145 10.46 -11.30 -13.14
CA THR A 145 10.60 -9.89 -13.52
C THR A 145 12.06 -9.45 -13.66
N GLY A 146 12.99 -10.32 -13.30
CA GLY A 146 14.36 -9.93 -12.99
C GLY A 146 14.47 -9.23 -11.64
N GLY A 147 15.70 -8.89 -11.23
CA GLY A 147 15.94 -8.28 -9.94
C GLY A 147 15.57 -9.18 -8.76
N ARG A 148 15.23 -8.54 -7.64
CA ARG A 148 14.75 -9.21 -6.43
C ARG A 148 13.30 -8.82 -6.19
N PRO A 149 12.32 -9.70 -6.42
CA PRO A 149 10.92 -9.44 -6.13
C PRO A 149 10.72 -8.92 -4.71
N HIS A 150 9.94 -7.85 -4.55
CA HIS A 150 9.85 -7.20 -3.23
C HIS A 150 8.50 -6.54 -2.95
N ASN A 151 8.01 -5.66 -3.83
CA ASN A 151 6.75 -4.96 -3.62
C ASN A 151 5.72 -5.37 -4.66
N THR A 152 4.48 -5.39 -4.24
CA THR A 152 3.32 -5.80 -5.04
C THR A 152 2.17 -4.82 -4.77
N GLN A 153 1.50 -4.33 -5.80
CA GLN A 153 0.38 -3.44 -5.69
C GLN A 153 -0.75 -3.88 -6.60
N ALA A 154 -1.92 -4.19 -6.04
CA ALA A 154 -3.12 -4.48 -6.81
C ALA A 154 -3.81 -3.18 -7.26
N SER A 155 -4.41 -3.19 -8.45
CA SER A 155 -5.35 -2.15 -8.85
C SER A 155 -6.67 -2.30 -8.08
N ARG A 156 -7.32 -1.17 -7.79
CA ARG A 156 -8.58 -1.14 -7.04
C ARG A 156 -9.71 -1.91 -7.74
N ASN A 157 -9.67 -1.98 -9.06
CA ASN A 157 -10.65 -2.73 -9.85
C ASN A 157 -10.32 -4.23 -10.02
N GLY A 158 -9.23 -4.71 -9.41
CA GLY A 158 -8.79 -6.10 -9.48
C GLY A 158 -8.30 -6.59 -10.84
N LYS A 159 -8.16 -5.70 -11.84
CA LYS A 159 -7.79 -6.12 -13.20
C LYS A 159 -6.29 -6.24 -13.43
N ARG A 160 -5.49 -5.51 -12.64
CA ARG A 160 -4.03 -5.45 -12.82
C ARG A 160 -3.28 -5.65 -11.52
N MET A 161 -2.07 -6.16 -11.66
CA MET A 161 -1.08 -6.22 -10.59
C MET A 161 0.21 -5.55 -11.06
N TYR A 162 0.77 -4.72 -10.17
CA TYR A 162 2.00 -3.97 -10.40
C TYR A 162 3.10 -4.58 -9.53
N LEU A 163 4.17 -5.03 -10.17
CA LEU A 163 5.26 -5.78 -9.56
C LEU A 163 6.52 -4.93 -9.57
N SER A 164 7.01 -4.53 -8.39
CA SER A 164 8.18 -3.67 -8.21
C SER A 164 9.35 -4.46 -7.61
N PRO A 165 10.20 -5.10 -8.43
CA PRO A 165 11.40 -5.78 -7.95
C PRO A 165 12.47 -4.76 -7.55
N MET A 166 13.27 -5.06 -6.53
CA MET A 166 14.48 -4.32 -6.22
C MET A 166 15.65 -4.80 -7.11
N GLY A 167 16.65 -3.94 -7.32
CA GLY A 167 17.82 -4.26 -8.18
C GLY A 167 17.55 -3.96 -9.66
N ASN A 168 18.20 -4.71 -10.54
CA ASN A 168 18.00 -4.61 -11.98
C ASN A 168 17.03 -5.70 -12.46
N PRO A 169 16.11 -5.38 -13.35
CA PRO A 169 15.87 -4.08 -13.99
C PRO A 169 15.18 -3.08 -13.03
N ARG A 170 15.44 -1.78 -13.25
CA ARG A 170 14.88 -0.65 -12.50
C ARG A 170 13.51 -0.28 -13.07
N ARG A 171 12.53 -1.14 -12.91
CA ARG A 171 11.21 -0.98 -13.52
C ARG A 171 10.12 -1.62 -12.68
N VAL A 172 8.90 -1.23 -12.97
CA VAL A 172 7.68 -1.89 -12.50
C VAL A 172 7.08 -2.67 -13.66
N THR A 173 6.69 -3.92 -13.41
CA THR A 173 6.03 -4.79 -14.40
C THR A 173 4.53 -4.77 -14.18
N ILE A 174 3.76 -4.56 -15.23
CA ILE A 174 2.29 -4.52 -15.22
C ILE A 174 1.75 -5.86 -15.72
N VAL A 175 0.90 -6.48 -14.92
CA VAL A 175 0.28 -7.79 -15.21
C VAL A 175 -1.22 -7.61 -15.40
N ASP A 176 -1.76 -8.15 -16.49
CA ASP A 176 -3.19 -8.27 -16.73
C ASP A 176 -3.67 -9.62 -16.18
N ILE A 177 -4.51 -9.55 -15.15
CA ILE A 177 -4.98 -10.73 -14.40
C ILE A 177 -5.95 -11.56 -15.25
N ALA A 178 -6.89 -10.90 -15.93
CA ALA A 178 -7.90 -11.58 -16.75
C ALA A 178 -7.30 -12.31 -17.95
N LYS A 179 -6.13 -11.87 -18.45
CA LYS A 179 -5.39 -12.53 -19.52
C LYS A 179 -4.45 -13.64 -19.01
N GLY A 180 -4.82 -14.33 -17.94
CA GLY A 180 -4.04 -15.43 -17.38
C GLY A 180 -2.72 -14.92 -16.76
N HIS A 181 -2.77 -13.80 -16.06
CA HIS A 181 -1.60 -13.17 -15.41
C HIS A 181 -0.49 -12.86 -16.43
N LYS A 182 -0.86 -12.28 -17.58
CA LYS A 182 0.09 -11.93 -18.64
C LYS A 182 0.75 -10.59 -18.34
N VAL A 183 2.07 -10.52 -18.49
CA VAL A 183 2.80 -9.24 -18.50
C VAL A 183 2.37 -8.46 -19.74
N ILE A 184 1.89 -7.23 -19.55
CA ILE A 184 1.37 -6.36 -20.61
C ILE A 184 2.16 -5.08 -20.79
N GLY A 185 3.11 -4.81 -19.91
CA GLY A 185 3.95 -3.63 -20.03
C GLY A 185 4.85 -3.43 -18.82
N GLU A 186 5.67 -2.40 -18.92
CA GLU A 186 6.65 -2.04 -17.92
C GLU A 186 6.76 -0.52 -17.84
N ILE A 187 7.11 -0.01 -16.64
CA ILE A 187 7.40 1.41 -16.39
C ILE A 187 8.83 1.49 -15.89
N PRO A 188 9.77 2.07 -16.64
CA PRO A 188 11.14 2.28 -16.19
C PRO A 188 11.22 3.41 -15.16
N PHE A 189 12.14 3.30 -14.20
CA PHE A 189 12.48 4.29 -13.19
C PHE A 189 13.98 4.56 -13.17
N ASP A 190 14.38 5.73 -12.64
CA ASP A 190 15.79 6.16 -12.69
C ASP A 190 16.72 5.33 -11.82
N ASN A 191 16.18 4.66 -10.77
CA ASN A 191 16.98 3.81 -9.90
C ASN A 191 16.17 2.63 -9.34
N VAL A 192 16.80 1.84 -8.46
CA VAL A 192 16.19 0.68 -7.80
C VAL A 192 14.89 1.05 -7.14
N THR A 193 13.82 0.37 -7.53
CA THR A 193 12.47 0.62 -7.02
C THR A 193 12.33 0.19 -5.56
N ARG A 194 11.56 0.97 -4.79
CA ARG A 194 11.20 0.76 -3.39
C ARG A 194 9.67 0.70 -3.25
N PRO A 195 9.08 0.73 -2.07
CA PRO A 195 7.62 0.71 -1.96
C PRO A 195 6.92 1.78 -2.80
N PRO A 196 5.85 1.41 -3.51
CA PRO A 196 5.04 2.29 -4.34
C PRO A 196 3.71 2.68 -3.70
N ALA A 197 3.01 3.59 -4.38
CA ALA A 197 1.58 3.81 -4.26
C ALA A 197 0.95 3.94 -5.64
N LEU A 198 -0.32 3.56 -5.77
CA LEU A 198 -1.07 3.57 -7.01
C LEU A 198 -2.32 4.43 -6.84
N SER A 199 -2.61 5.34 -7.79
CA SER A 199 -3.87 6.07 -7.79
C SER A 199 -5.05 5.14 -8.06
N ALA A 200 -6.21 5.44 -7.46
CA ALA A 200 -7.40 4.60 -7.55
C ALA A 200 -7.92 4.43 -8.99
N ASP A 201 -7.72 5.44 -9.83
CA ASP A 201 -8.08 5.49 -11.25
C ASP A 201 -7.01 4.87 -12.18
N GLU A 202 -5.90 4.37 -11.61
CA GLU A 202 -4.75 3.87 -12.35
C GLU A 202 -4.14 4.88 -13.35
N SER A 203 -4.27 6.17 -13.11
CA SER A 203 -3.63 7.20 -13.96
C SER A 203 -2.18 7.44 -13.55
N ARG A 204 -1.85 7.29 -12.27
CA ARG A 204 -0.52 7.61 -11.70
C ARG A 204 0.03 6.48 -10.85
N TYR A 205 1.33 6.25 -11.01
CA TYR A 205 2.12 5.35 -10.19
C TYR A 205 3.22 6.12 -9.48
N PHE A 206 3.20 6.11 -8.16
CA PHE A 206 4.16 6.79 -7.31
C PHE A 206 5.18 5.78 -6.82
N GLN A 207 6.47 6.07 -6.99
CA GLN A 207 7.53 5.11 -6.72
C GLN A 207 8.68 5.73 -5.94
N HIS A 208 8.96 5.21 -4.75
CA HIS A 208 10.25 5.46 -4.12
C HIS A 208 11.37 4.75 -4.91
N ILE A 209 12.52 5.39 -5.03
CA ILE A 209 13.71 4.81 -5.65
C ILE A 209 14.93 5.05 -4.75
N ASP A 210 15.94 4.18 -4.87
CA ASP A 210 17.22 4.42 -4.19
C ASP A 210 17.90 5.68 -4.72
N GLY A 211 18.57 6.41 -3.84
CA GLY A 211 19.26 7.65 -4.21
C GLY A 211 18.36 8.88 -4.22
N LEU A 212 17.06 8.76 -3.95
CA LEU A 212 16.11 9.86 -3.89
C LEU A 212 15.44 9.94 -2.51
N ILE A 213 15.60 11.06 -1.81
CA ILE A 213 14.72 11.44 -0.71
C ILE A 213 13.51 12.10 -1.35
N GLY A 214 12.47 11.30 -1.59
CA GLY A 214 11.33 11.69 -2.40
C GLY A 214 10.75 10.50 -3.16
N PHE A 215 10.00 10.77 -4.20
CA PHE A 215 9.41 9.76 -5.07
C PHE A 215 9.35 10.24 -6.52
N GLN A 216 9.29 9.29 -7.44
CA GLN A 216 8.98 9.55 -8.84
C GLN A 216 7.52 9.28 -9.12
N VAL A 217 6.93 10.08 -10.00
CA VAL A 217 5.57 9.95 -10.48
C VAL A 217 5.61 9.50 -11.93
N ALA A 218 4.96 8.39 -12.23
CA ALA A 218 4.82 7.88 -13.59
C ALA A 218 3.38 7.99 -14.08
N ASP A 219 3.22 8.32 -15.36
CA ASP A 219 1.99 8.18 -16.11
C ASP A 219 1.89 6.72 -16.58
N ILE A 220 0.83 6.02 -16.15
CA ILE A 220 0.67 4.58 -16.42
C ILE A 220 0.33 4.34 -17.90
N ALA A 221 -0.49 5.19 -18.50
CA ALA A 221 -0.87 5.06 -19.92
C ALA A 221 0.34 5.26 -20.84
N GLN A 222 1.19 6.26 -20.52
CA GLN A 222 2.40 6.56 -21.26
C GLN A 222 3.58 5.65 -20.87
N ARG A 223 3.48 4.93 -19.75
CA ARG A 223 4.53 4.05 -19.20
C ARG A 223 5.86 4.75 -18.99
N LYS A 224 5.82 5.98 -18.51
CA LYS A 224 7.04 6.77 -18.27
C LYS A 224 6.93 7.62 -17.02
N VAL A 225 8.07 7.89 -16.40
CA VAL A 225 8.20 8.91 -15.34
C VAL A 225 7.93 10.29 -15.96
N ILE A 226 7.04 11.04 -15.33
CA ILE A 226 6.67 12.39 -15.73
C ILE A 226 7.18 13.45 -14.75
N GLN A 227 7.51 13.05 -13.52
CA GLN A 227 7.98 13.98 -12.51
C GLN A 227 8.81 13.29 -11.43
N THR A 228 9.78 14.02 -10.88
CA THR A 228 10.55 13.64 -9.68
C THR A 228 10.25 14.66 -8.58
N VAL A 229 9.65 14.18 -7.49
CA VAL A 229 9.29 14.99 -6.31
C VAL A 229 10.33 14.76 -5.22
N ARG A 230 10.93 15.84 -4.73
CA ARG A 230 11.94 15.82 -3.65
C ARG A 230 11.33 16.30 -2.35
N HIS A 231 11.62 15.59 -1.27
CA HIS A 231 11.24 16.04 0.07
C HIS A 231 12.16 17.15 0.56
N ARG A 232 11.60 18.10 1.29
CA ARG A 232 12.39 19.08 2.02
C ARG A 232 13.05 18.43 3.23
N ILE A 233 14.36 18.56 3.35
CA ILE A 233 15.08 18.11 4.53
C ILE A 233 15.41 19.35 5.37
N PRO A 234 14.95 19.43 6.63
CA PRO A 234 15.31 20.53 7.51
C PRO A 234 16.83 20.63 7.65
N LYS A 235 17.37 21.86 7.65
CA LYS A 235 18.82 22.14 7.70
C LYS A 235 19.52 21.51 8.91
N THR A 236 18.78 21.22 9.97
CA THR A 236 19.29 20.56 11.20
C THR A 236 19.60 19.08 11.03
N PHE A 237 19.15 18.47 9.91
CA PHE A 237 19.43 17.07 9.63
C PHE A 237 20.62 16.94 8.69
N GLN A 238 21.58 16.09 9.05
CA GLN A 238 22.65 15.73 8.14
C GLN A 238 22.09 14.95 6.95
N GLN A 239 22.55 15.25 5.74
CA GLN A 239 22.21 14.44 4.57
C GLN A 239 22.82 13.04 4.74
N LYS A 240 21.95 12.04 4.84
CA LYS A 240 22.30 10.62 4.85
C LYS A 240 21.93 9.99 3.51
N ALA A 241 22.46 8.79 3.26
CA ALA A 241 22.06 8.01 2.11
C ALA A 241 20.52 7.91 2.03
N SER A 242 20.00 8.17 0.88
CA SER A 242 18.57 8.40 0.64
C SER A 242 17.78 7.11 0.55
N ARG A 243 17.00 6.83 1.58
CA ARG A 243 16.02 5.74 1.58
C ARG A 243 14.70 6.21 2.15
N CYS A 244 13.69 6.20 1.29
CA CYS A 244 12.30 6.24 1.71
C CYS A 244 11.72 4.82 1.64
N HIS A 245 10.73 4.50 2.49
CA HIS A 245 10.16 3.16 2.50
C HIS A 245 8.64 3.18 2.35
N GLY A 246 7.83 3.24 3.39
CA GLY A 246 6.38 3.29 3.24
C GLY A 246 5.94 4.50 2.40
N LEU A 247 5.14 4.25 1.37
CA LEU A 247 4.52 5.25 0.52
C LEU A 247 3.05 4.87 0.36
N ALA A 248 2.14 5.76 0.71
CA ALA A 248 0.72 5.48 0.57
C ALA A 248 -0.07 6.73 0.20
N LEU A 249 -1.00 6.57 -0.74
CA LEU A 249 -2.05 7.53 -1.01
C LEU A 249 -3.13 7.40 0.05
N ARG A 250 -3.59 8.54 0.58
CA ARG A 250 -4.77 8.57 1.43
C ARG A 250 -5.99 8.11 0.61
N PRO A 251 -6.94 7.35 1.18
CA PRO A 251 -8.05 6.78 0.41
C PRO A 251 -8.87 7.80 -0.38
N ASP A 252 -8.98 9.05 0.10
CA ASP A 252 -9.65 10.16 -0.61
C ASP A 252 -8.85 10.72 -1.79
N GLN A 253 -7.67 10.17 -2.07
CA GLN A 253 -6.79 10.56 -3.18
C GLN A 253 -6.31 12.02 -3.15
N LYS A 254 -6.27 12.66 -1.97
CA LYS A 254 -5.85 14.06 -1.84
C LYS A 254 -4.40 14.23 -1.39
N GLU A 255 -3.88 13.27 -0.64
CA GLU A 255 -2.54 13.34 -0.08
C GLU A 255 -1.77 12.03 -0.29
N ILE A 256 -0.45 12.16 -0.50
CA ILE A 256 0.49 11.05 -0.44
C ILE A 256 1.44 11.24 0.73
N TRP A 257 1.58 10.20 1.54
CA TRP A 257 2.44 10.20 2.72
C TRP A 257 3.63 9.27 2.50
N SER A 258 4.82 9.74 2.81
CA SER A 258 6.10 9.10 2.54
C SER A 258 6.92 8.94 3.82
N CYS A 259 7.33 7.73 4.15
CA CYS A 259 8.22 7.43 5.28
C CYS A 259 9.69 7.59 4.87
N ASN A 260 10.33 8.66 5.27
CA ASN A 260 11.77 8.86 5.17
C ASN A 260 12.45 8.17 6.37
N VAL A 261 12.92 6.94 6.14
CA VAL A 261 13.47 6.08 7.20
C VAL A 261 14.87 6.47 7.67
N GLU A 262 15.57 7.31 6.92
CA GLU A 262 16.92 7.78 7.29
C GLU A 262 16.87 8.96 8.26
N HIS A 263 15.81 9.76 8.19
CA HIS A 263 15.66 10.95 9.02
C HIS A 263 14.51 10.84 10.04
N ASN A 264 13.78 9.73 10.06
CA ASN A 264 12.60 9.51 10.91
C ASN A 264 11.52 10.58 10.70
N LEU A 265 11.27 10.92 9.43
CA LEU A 265 10.31 11.94 9.03
C LEU A 265 9.21 11.33 8.15
N VAL A 266 7.97 11.74 8.37
CA VAL A 266 6.89 11.49 7.41
C VAL A 266 6.66 12.76 6.63
N HIS A 267 6.82 12.69 5.31
CA HIS A 267 6.57 13.79 4.38
C HIS A 267 5.17 13.64 3.78
N ILE A 268 4.41 14.72 3.77
CA ILE A 268 3.02 14.76 3.29
C ILE A 268 2.92 15.73 2.14
N HIS A 269 2.44 15.25 1.00
CA HIS A 269 2.29 16.04 -0.22
C HIS A 269 0.82 16.10 -0.67
N ASP A 270 0.41 17.24 -1.21
CA ASP A 270 -0.88 17.43 -1.87
C ASP A 270 -0.81 16.87 -3.31
N VAL A 271 -1.55 15.80 -3.59
CA VAL A 271 -1.58 15.19 -4.93
C VAL A 271 -2.67 15.76 -5.84
N THR A 272 -3.46 16.71 -5.34
CA THR A 272 -4.45 17.45 -6.15
C THR A 272 -3.81 18.56 -6.97
N LYS A 273 -2.56 18.91 -6.68
CA LYS A 273 -1.78 19.95 -7.36
C LYS A 273 -0.77 19.31 -8.32
N PRO A 274 -0.52 19.93 -9.47
CA PRO A 274 0.31 19.34 -10.53
C PRO A 274 1.79 19.17 -10.15
N ASP A 275 2.30 19.93 -9.19
CA ASP A 275 3.69 19.93 -8.71
C ASP A 275 3.86 19.15 -7.40
N TYR A 276 2.79 18.54 -6.88
CA TYR A 276 2.80 17.76 -5.64
C TYR A 276 3.48 18.48 -4.46
N PRO A 277 3.04 19.71 -4.08
CA PRO A 277 3.71 20.47 -3.05
C PRO A 277 3.67 19.77 -1.71
N GLU A 278 4.78 19.87 -0.96
CA GLU A 278 4.86 19.34 0.40
C GLU A 278 4.05 20.23 1.36
N ILE A 279 3.02 19.63 1.98
CA ILE A 279 2.12 20.29 2.93
C ILE A 279 2.83 20.48 4.28
N THR A 280 3.40 19.36 4.80
CA THR A 280 4.04 19.35 6.11
C THR A 280 4.97 18.14 6.27
N ILE A 281 5.76 18.19 7.35
CA ILE A 281 6.67 17.13 7.77
C ILE A 281 6.35 16.78 9.21
N LEU A 282 6.19 15.49 9.52
CA LEU A 282 5.98 14.99 10.87
C LEU A 282 7.26 14.30 11.38
N PRO A 283 7.94 14.88 12.39
CA PRO A 283 9.03 14.20 13.07
C PRO A 283 8.53 13.02 13.92
N MET A 284 9.27 11.93 13.91
CA MET A 284 8.93 10.71 14.62
C MET A 284 9.97 10.35 15.68
N ILE A 285 9.53 9.67 16.75
CA ILE A 285 10.39 9.32 17.90
C ILE A 285 11.49 8.30 17.57
N GLY A 286 11.35 7.58 16.43
CA GLY A 286 12.27 6.52 16.07
C GLY A 286 12.13 6.15 14.60
N ARG A 287 12.84 5.08 14.21
CA ARG A 287 12.91 4.65 12.81
C ARG A 287 11.58 4.11 12.32
N ILE A 288 10.94 4.90 11.48
CA ILE A 288 9.67 4.54 10.82
C ILE A 288 9.92 3.57 9.66
N TYR A 289 8.84 2.90 9.20
CA TYR A 289 9.00 1.93 8.12
C TYR A 289 7.84 1.88 7.14
N TRP A 290 6.61 1.80 7.62
CA TRP A 290 5.41 1.62 6.82
C TRP A 290 4.26 2.48 7.35
N LEU A 291 3.25 2.69 6.52
CA LEU A 291 2.03 3.39 6.93
C LEU A 291 0.81 2.86 6.16
N CYS A 292 -0.35 2.95 6.79
CA CYS A 292 -1.65 2.77 6.16
C CYS A 292 -2.66 3.76 6.76
N PHE A 293 -3.83 3.83 6.17
CA PHE A 293 -4.91 4.72 6.59
C PHE A 293 -6.17 3.92 6.92
N THR A 294 -7.07 4.53 7.72
CA THR A 294 -8.46 4.10 7.77
C THR A 294 -9.17 4.41 6.45
N PRO A 295 -10.15 3.59 6.01
CA PRO A 295 -10.88 3.81 4.75
C PRO A 295 -11.54 5.18 4.64
N ASP A 296 -11.96 5.77 5.77
CA ASP A 296 -12.56 7.11 5.85
C ASP A 296 -11.54 8.27 5.77
N SER A 297 -10.25 7.95 5.59
CA SER A 297 -9.15 8.92 5.47
C SER A 297 -8.88 9.78 6.71
N LYS A 298 -9.40 9.41 7.88
CA LYS A 298 -9.28 10.22 9.10
C LYS A 298 -8.04 9.89 9.92
N THR A 299 -7.60 8.64 9.92
CA THR A 299 -6.49 8.18 10.77
C THR A 299 -5.41 7.51 9.94
N ALA A 300 -4.15 7.84 10.22
CA ALA A 300 -2.97 7.16 9.70
C ALA A 300 -2.30 6.35 10.82
N TYR A 301 -1.84 5.15 10.49
CA TYR A 301 -1.05 4.28 11.35
C TYR A 301 0.34 4.09 10.77
N ILE A 302 1.36 4.47 11.53
CA ILE A 302 2.76 4.44 11.08
C ILE A 302 3.56 3.48 11.97
N SER A 303 4.21 2.51 11.36
CA SER A 303 5.09 1.58 12.05
C SER A 303 6.40 2.26 12.44
N VAL A 304 6.65 2.39 13.75
CA VAL A 304 7.90 2.90 14.33
C VAL A 304 8.73 1.69 14.78
N ARG A 305 9.46 1.12 13.83
CA ARG A 305 10.08 -0.20 13.98
C ARG A 305 11.17 -0.30 15.03
N SER A 306 11.89 0.80 15.31
CA SER A 306 12.94 0.80 16.33
C SER A 306 12.41 0.88 17.76
N GLU A 307 11.15 1.29 17.91
CA GLU A 307 10.51 1.52 19.20
C GLU A 307 9.45 0.45 19.53
N ASN A 308 9.23 -0.51 18.63
CA ASN A 308 8.19 -1.52 18.76
C ASN A 308 6.80 -0.88 19.00
N LYS A 309 6.48 0.16 18.21
CA LYS A 309 5.23 0.93 18.35
C LYS A 309 4.58 1.20 17.02
N ILE A 310 3.28 1.41 17.08
CA ILE A 310 2.49 2.05 16.03
C ILE A 310 2.18 3.48 16.47
N CYS A 311 2.53 4.45 15.64
CA CYS A 311 2.12 5.84 15.79
C CYS A 311 0.74 6.04 15.16
N VAL A 312 -0.17 6.67 15.89
CA VAL A 312 -1.51 7.05 15.43
C VAL A 312 -1.52 8.54 15.15
N VAL A 313 -1.93 8.92 13.95
CA VAL A 313 -1.95 10.33 13.50
C VAL A 313 -3.35 10.70 13.01
N ASP A 314 -3.85 11.85 13.44
CA ASP A 314 -5.05 12.46 12.86
C ASP A 314 -4.69 13.06 11.51
N CYS A 315 -5.37 12.58 10.45
CA CYS A 315 -5.07 13.00 9.07
C CYS A 315 -5.48 14.44 8.76
N LYS A 316 -6.46 15.02 9.48
CA LYS A 316 -6.91 16.40 9.26
C LYS A 316 -5.95 17.40 9.88
N THR A 317 -5.62 17.22 11.15
CA THR A 317 -4.78 18.14 11.91
C THR A 317 -3.28 17.85 11.78
N LYS A 318 -2.90 16.68 11.27
CA LYS A 318 -1.52 16.18 11.18
C LYS A 318 -0.87 16.04 12.57
N THR A 319 -1.67 15.80 13.60
CA THR A 319 -1.21 15.63 14.98
C THR A 319 -1.03 14.16 15.34
N ILE A 320 0.06 13.85 16.05
CA ILE A 320 0.26 12.55 16.66
C ILE A 320 -0.67 12.42 17.85
N LEU A 321 -1.59 11.46 17.81
CA LEU A 321 -2.56 11.21 18.88
C LEU A 321 -1.96 10.35 19.99
N LYS A 322 -1.26 9.28 19.61
CA LYS A 322 -0.64 8.34 20.57
C LYS A 322 0.33 7.38 19.89
N TYR A 323 1.04 6.63 20.72
CA TYR A 323 1.85 5.49 20.34
C TYR A 323 1.31 4.22 21.01
N ILE A 324 1.10 3.16 20.24
CA ILE A 324 0.58 1.87 20.70
C ILE A 324 1.74 0.88 20.74
N PRO A 325 2.11 0.29 21.88
CA PRO A 325 3.11 -0.76 21.94
C PRO A 325 2.65 -2.02 21.19
N VAL A 326 3.55 -2.63 20.42
CA VAL A 326 3.33 -3.86 19.66
C VAL A 326 4.55 -4.80 19.82
N GLY A 327 4.63 -5.85 19.02
CA GLY A 327 5.74 -6.80 19.06
C GLY A 327 7.02 -6.28 18.37
N ASP A 328 8.01 -7.18 18.25
CA ASP A 328 9.36 -6.82 17.79
C ASP A 328 9.41 -6.44 16.31
N THR A 329 9.87 -5.23 16.06
CA THR A 329 10.11 -4.66 14.73
C THR A 329 8.85 -4.68 13.85
N PRO A 330 7.79 -3.88 14.17
CA PRO A 330 6.62 -3.74 13.33
C PRO A 330 7.05 -3.18 11.96
N LYS A 331 6.68 -3.89 10.88
CA LYS A 331 7.01 -3.45 9.52
C LYS A 331 5.77 -3.12 8.71
N ARG A 332 4.95 -4.12 8.39
CA ARG A 332 3.74 -3.90 7.59
C ARG A 332 2.53 -3.77 8.50
N ASN A 333 1.61 -2.96 8.06
CA ASN A 333 0.32 -2.80 8.71
C ASN A 333 -0.78 -2.64 7.67
N LEU A 334 -2.00 -3.05 8.02
CA LEU A 334 -3.17 -3.02 7.17
C LEU A 334 -4.41 -2.81 8.02
N VAL A 335 -5.26 -1.86 7.66
CA VAL A 335 -6.61 -1.73 8.23
C VAL A 335 -7.56 -2.58 7.41
N ILE A 336 -8.36 -3.41 8.08
CA ILE A 336 -9.48 -4.14 7.49
C ILE A 336 -10.79 -3.69 8.13
N THR A 337 -11.90 -3.84 7.43
CA THR A 337 -13.25 -3.60 7.95
C THR A 337 -14.03 -4.91 7.96
N LEU A 338 -14.38 -5.39 9.14
CA LEU A 338 -15.27 -6.55 9.29
C LEU A 338 -16.71 -6.07 9.32
N GLN A 339 -17.51 -6.51 8.36
CA GLN A 339 -18.93 -6.26 8.37
C GLN A 339 -19.56 -6.96 9.57
N ASP A 340 -20.56 -6.34 10.20
CA ASP A 340 -21.33 -7.01 11.23
C ASP A 340 -22.09 -8.20 10.59
N ASP A 341 -22.21 -9.30 11.33
CA ASP A 341 -22.99 -10.44 10.87
C ASP A 341 -24.45 -10.00 10.71
N THR A 342 -24.94 -10.00 9.47
CA THR A 342 -26.35 -9.70 9.15
C THR A 342 -27.26 -10.87 9.53
#